data_0a56f6f00eb310b56adb51c7d9a260c2
#
_entry.id   0a56f6f00eb310b56adb51c7d9a260c2
#
_cell.length_a   1.000
_cell.length_b   1.000
_cell.length_c   1.000
_cell.angle_alpha   90.00
_cell.angle_beta   90.00
_cell.angle_gamma   90.00
#
_symmetry.space_group_name_H-M   'P 1'
#
loop_
_entity.id
_entity.type
_entity.pdbx_description
1 polymer ?
#
loop_
_entity_poly.entity_id
_entity_poly.type
_entity_poly.pdbx_seq_one_letter_code
_entity_poly.pdbx_strand_id
1 'polypeptide(L)'
;MAQAAERGGAVGVRINGVRNIRRVRRVTSLPIIGINKLRFKSSPVYITPTLSSIRGVDYAGADIIALDCTIRRRPGRHSLEQAMDLAKRELGALVMADVATVEEGIRAVELGADLVSTTLSGYTDDTQSDAEGPALDLLQKLVQRVTVPIVLEGRVRTPEDVRRAFELGAYAVVVGAAITGIEWLTQGFARAPLRDRACC
;
A
#
# COMPACT_ATOMS: atom_id res chain seq x y z
N MET A 1 -12.07 10.38 -9.12
CA MET A 1 -11.65 8.99 -8.84
C MET A 1 -12.11 8.54 -7.46
N ALA A 2 -11.77 9.20 -6.32
CA ALA A 2 -12.20 8.76 -4.99
C ALA A 2 -13.72 8.56 -4.87
N GLN A 3 -14.53 9.54 -5.26
CA GLN A 3 -15.99 9.41 -5.29
C GLN A 3 -16.50 8.31 -6.25
N ALA A 4 -15.79 8.02 -7.33
CA ALA A 4 -16.16 6.92 -8.23
C ALA A 4 -15.86 5.56 -7.57
N ALA A 5 -14.74 5.43 -6.85
CA ALA A 5 -14.43 4.25 -6.06
C ALA A 5 -15.47 4.03 -4.94
N GLU A 6 -15.85 5.10 -4.23
CA GLU A 6 -16.88 5.07 -3.19
C GLU A 6 -18.23 4.59 -3.74
N ARG A 7 -18.71 5.16 -4.86
CA ARG A 7 -19.92 4.68 -5.53
C ARG A 7 -19.82 3.25 -6.05
N GLY A 8 -18.61 2.80 -6.35
CA GLY A 8 -18.29 1.43 -6.75
C GLY A 8 -18.19 0.43 -5.59
N GLY A 9 -18.40 0.89 -4.34
CA GLY A 9 -18.41 0.03 -3.15
C GLY A 9 -17.06 -0.07 -2.43
N ALA A 10 -16.08 0.79 -2.72
CA ALA A 10 -14.85 0.86 -1.93
C ALA A 10 -15.18 1.32 -0.50
N VAL A 11 -14.58 0.65 0.49
CA VAL A 11 -14.75 0.94 1.93
C VAL A 11 -13.63 1.84 2.49
N GLY A 12 -12.64 2.16 1.69
CA GLY A 12 -11.54 3.06 2.02
C GLY A 12 -10.76 3.43 0.76
N VAL A 13 -9.87 4.41 0.87
CA VAL A 13 -9.02 4.84 -0.24
C VAL A 13 -7.58 5.03 0.22
N ARG A 14 -6.61 4.60 -0.62
CA ARG A 14 -5.20 4.86 -0.38
C ARG A 14 -4.72 5.99 -1.29
N ILE A 15 -4.27 7.10 -0.70
CA ILE A 15 -4.02 8.36 -1.40
C ILE A 15 -2.57 8.80 -1.23
N ASN A 16 -1.92 9.09 -2.36
CA ASN A 16 -0.55 9.62 -2.37
C ASN A 16 -0.54 11.15 -2.46
N GLY A 17 0.22 11.77 -1.57
CA GLY A 17 0.56 13.18 -1.57
C GLY A 17 -0.39 14.04 -0.73
N VAL A 18 0.20 14.89 0.10
CA VAL A 18 -0.46 15.79 1.06
C VAL A 18 -1.60 16.61 0.41
N ARG A 19 -1.33 17.18 -0.79
CA ARG A 19 -2.33 17.96 -1.52
C ARG A 19 -3.53 17.10 -1.96
N ASN A 20 -3.28 15.87 -2.38
CA ASN A 20 -4.33 14.96 -2.83
C ASN A 20 -5.17 14.46 -1.65
N ILE A 21 -4.54 14.12 -0.53
CA ILE A 21 -5.23 13.71 0.70
C ILE A 21 -6.22 14.81 1.11
N ARG A 22 -5.77 16.08 1.20
CA ARG A 22 -6.65 17.22 1.53
C ARG A 22 -7.82 17.38 0.56
N ARG A 23 -7.59 17.17 -0.74
CA ARG A 23 -8.65 17.27 -1.75
C ARG A 23 -9.67 16.13 -1.63
N VAL A 24 -9.17 14.91 -1.41
CA VAL A 24 -10.01 13.72 -1.26
C VAL A 24 -10.84 13.83 0.02
N ARG A 25 -10.26 14.26 1.14
CA ARG A 25 -10.98 14.45 2.41
C ARG A 25 -12.20 15.38 2.30
N ARG A 26 -12.17 16.33 1.38
CA ARG A 26 -13.31 17.27 1.17
C ARG A 26 -14.48 16.65 0.43
N VAL A 27 -14.31 15.49 -0.20
CA VAL A 27 -15.30 14.91 -1.13
C VAL A 27 -15.69 13.48 -0.80
N THR A 28 -15.16 12.90 0.27
CA THR A 28 -15.53 11.57 0.76
C THR A 28 -15.37 11.48 2.27
N SER A 29 -16.22 10.69 2.92
CA SER A 29 -16.12 10.30 4.32
C SER A 29 -15.38 8.98 4.53
N LEU A 30 -15.01 8.28 3.46
CA LEU A 30 -14.28 7.02 3.56
C LEU A 30 -12.97 7.17 4.32
N PRO A 31 -12.52 6.15 5.05
CA PRO A 31 -11.18 6.09 5.62
C PRO A 31 -10.10 6.32 4.55
N ILE A 32 -9.14 7.20 4.84
CA ILE A 32 -8.01 7.52 3.97
C ILE A 32 -6.74 6.92 4.55
N ILE A 33 -6.14 5.96 3.84
CA ILE A 33 -4.77 5.53 4.06
C ILE A 33 -3.88 6.53 3.30
N GLY A 34 -3.22 7.41 4.04
CA GLY A 34 -2.38 8.46 3.47
C GLY A 34 -0.93 8.03 3.33
N ILE A 35 -0.33 8.36 2.20
CA ILE A 35 1.11 8.24 1.94
C ILE A 35 1.65 9.51 1.31
N ASN A 36 2.96 9.69 1.39
CA ASN A 36 3.65 10.75 0.66
C ASN A 36 4.92 10.17 0.01
N LYS A 37 4.82 9.78 -1.26
CA LYS A 37 5.94 9.19 -2.00
C LYS A 37 6.95 10.27 -2.36
N LEU A 38 8.15 10.18 -1.79
CA LEU A 38 9.29 11.06 -2.05
C LEU A 38 10.51 10.20 -2.37
N ARG A 39 11.19 10.49 -3.48
CA ARG A 39 12.40 9.75 -3.89
C ARG A 39 13.65 10.55 -3.55
N PHE A 40 14.62 9.88 -2.95
CA PHE A 40 15.91 10.44 -2.57
C PHE A 40 17.02 9.61 -3.24
N LYS A 41 18.03 10.28 -3.81
CA LYS A 41 19.20 9.58 -4.38
C LYS A 41 19.97 8.76 -3.35
N SER A 42 19.88 9.14 -2.07
CA SER A 42 20.60 8.53 -0.96
C SER A 42 19.87 7.39 -0.26
N SER A 43 18.64 7.04 -0.71
CA SER A 43 17.80 6.05 -0.02
C SER A 43 16.81 5.37 -0.96
N PRO A 44 16.66 4.04 -0.87
CA PRO A 44 15.63 3.31 -1.60
C PRO A 44 14.23 3.47 -0.97
N VAL A 45 14.14 3.92 0.28
CA VAL A 45 12.86 4.14 0.98
C VAL A 45 12.16 5.36 0.40
N TYR A 46 10.93 5.18 -0.07
CA TYR A 46 10.19 6.23 -0.76
C TYR A 46 8.74 6.44 -0.28
N ILE A 47 8.14 5.49 0.45
CA ILE A 47 6.79 5.63 1.00
C ILE A 47 6.86 6.33 2.35
N THR A 48 6.38 7.56 2.41
CA THR A 48 6.38 8.43 3.60
C THR A 48 7.73 8.38 4.33
N PRO A 49 8.84 8.74 3.63
CA PRO A 49 10.19 8.36 4.06
C PRO A 49 10.78 9.24 5.17
N THR A 50 10.23 10.42 5.45
CA THR A 50 10.80 11.39 6.40
C THR A 50 9.80 11.78 7.49
N LEU A 51 10.30 12.28 8.63
CA LEU A 51 9.44 12.78 9.72
C LEU A 51 8.52 13.92 9.24
N SER A 52 9.01 14.79 8.38
CA SER A 52 8.18 15.86 7.78
C SER A 52 7.08 15.33 6.87
N SER A 53 7.33 14.23 6.15
CA SER A 53 6.30 13.58 5.33
C SER A 53 5.20 12.92 6.19
N ILE A 54 5.57 12.36 7.34
CA ILE A 54 4.60 11.80 8.31
C ILE A 54 3.68 12.92 8.83
N ARG A 55 4.27 14.03 9.35
CA ARG A 55 3.48 15.19 9.81
C ARG A 55 2.60 15.77 8.69
N GLY A 56 3.11 15.80 7.47
CA GLY A 56 2.36 16.30 6.31
C GLY A 56 1.15 15.44 5.96
N VAL A 57 1.26 14.11 6.04
CA VAL A 57 0.17 13.16 5.80
C VAL A 57 -0.89 13.27 6.90
N ASP A 58 -0.48 13.32 8.15
CA ASP A 58 -1.35 13.54 9.30
C ASP A 58 -2.14 14.84 9.17
N TYR A 59 -1.44 15.96 9.00
CA TYR A 59 -2.04 17.29 8.85
C TYR A 59 -2.98 17.41 7.64
N ALA A 60 -2.81 16.57 6.64
CA ALA A 60 -3.69 16.53 5.47
C ALA A 60 -5.04 15.86 5.74
N GLY A 61 -5.21 15.18 6.89
CA GLY A 61 -6.42 14.51 7.31
C GLY A 61 -6.50 13.05 6.84
N ALA A 62 -5.38 12.34 6.77
CA ALA A 62 -5.38 10.89 6.66
C ALA A 62 -5.83 10.27 7.99
N ASP A 63 -6.62 9.20 7.92
CA ASP A 63 -7.05 8.42 9.09
C ASP A 63 -5.99 7.39 9.48
N ILE A 64 -5.24 6.90 8.50
CA ILE A 64 -4.15 5.94 8.67
C ILE A 64 -2.94 6.46 7.90
N ILE A 65 -1.77 6.47 8.54
CA ILE A 65 -0.50 6.83 7.88
C ILE A 65 0.21 5.54 7.47
N ALA A 66 0.44 5.35 6.18
CA ALA A 66 1.24 4.21 5.74
C ALA A 66 2.72 4.59 5.60
N LEU A 67 3.58 3.75 6.20
CA LEU A 67 5.03 3.92 6.27
C LEU A 67 5.74 2.74 5.61
N ASP A 68 6.81 3.02 4.87
CA ASP A 68 7.80 1.99 4.51
C ASP A 68 8.44 1.47 5.80
N CYS A 69 8.15 0.23 6.18
CA CYS A 69 8.67 -0.42 7.39
C CYS A 69 9.70 -1.51 7.08
N THR A 70 10.33 -1.44 5.92
CA THR A 70 11.43 -2.35 5.56
C THR A 70 12.70 -2.03 6.37
N ILE A 71 13.64 -2.98 6.38
CA ILE A 71 14.96 -2.81 7.00
C ILE A 71 15.85 -1.80 6.26
N ARG A 72 15.43 -1.34 5.07
CA ARG A 72 16.22 -0.45 4.23
C ARG A 72 16.46 0.90 4.90
N ARG A 73 17.63 1.47 4.65
CA ARG A 73 18.05 2.76 5.23
C ARG A 73 17.14 3.88 4.73
N ARG A 74 16.53 4.61 5.66
CA ARG A 74 15.72 5.80 5.38
C ARG A 74 16.59 7.01 4.99
N PRO A 75 16.05 7.98 4.24
CA PRO A 75 16.78 9.21 3.94
C PRO A 75 16.94 10.06 5.21
N GLY A 76 18.07 10.76 5.30
CA GLY A 76 18.39 11.56 6.48
C GLY A 76 19.03 10.75 7.61
N ARG A 77 18.85 11.20 8.86
CA ARG A 77 19.50 10.60 10.05
C ARG A 77 18.50 9.91 11.00
N HIS A 78 17.21 9.85 10.66
CA HIS A 78 16.20 9.22 11.50
C HIS A 78 16.01 7.74 11.17
N SER A 79 15.72 6.96 12.20
CA SER A 79 15.44 5.54 12.10
C SER A 79 13.95 5.24 11.89
N LEU A 80 13.60 3.96 11.67
CA LEU A 80 12.21 3.50 11.64
C LEU A 80 11.54 3.70 13.01
N GLU A 81 12.25 3.43 14.10
CA GLU A 81 11.78 3.60 15.46
C GLU A 81 11.37 5.05 15.72
N GLN A 82 12.19 6.02 15.30
CA GLN A 82 11.86 7.44 15.43
C GLN A 82 10.64 7.84 14.57
N ALA A 83 10.49 7.24 13.40
CA ALA A 83 9.33 7.46 12.53
C ALA A 83 8.04 6.90 13.16
N MET A 84 8.12 5.70 13.73
CA MET A 84 7.02 5.06 14.46
C MET A 84 6.66 5.82 15.72
N ASP A 85 7.66 6.24 16.51
CA ASP A 85 7.46 7.04 17.72
C ASP A 85 6.73 8.36 17.42
N LEU A 86 7.17 9.07 16.39
CA LEU A 86 6.47 10.27 15.91
C LEU A 86 5.02 9.97 15.56
N ALA A 87 4.77 8.95 14.73
CA ALA A 87 3.41 8.66 14.26
C ALA A 87 2.50 8.20 15.41
N LYS A 88 3.00 7.31 16.27
CA LYS A 88 2.20 6.68 17.32
C LYS A 88 2.06 7.53 18.57
N ARG A 89 3.17 8.07 19.11
CA ARG A 89 3.18 8.74 20.41
C ARG A 89 2.96 10.23 20.32
N GLU A 90 3.58 10.90 19.32
CA GLU A 90 3.42 12.35 19.21
C GLU A 90 2.12 12.73 18.48
N LEU A 91 1.75 12.01 17.40
CA LEU A 91 0.57 12.34 16.58
C LEU A 91 -0.67 11.52 16.97
N GLY A 92 -0.51 10.40 17.69
CA GLY A 92 -1.62 9.50 18.02
C GLY A 92 -2.27 8.82 16.80
N ALA A 93 -1.54 8.74 15.68
CA ALA A 93 -2.06 8.24 14.42
C ALA A 93 -2.15 6.72 14.38
N LEU A 94 -3.09 6.17 13.59
CA LEU A 94 -3.04 4.78 13.17
C LEU A 94 -1.95 4.61 12.10
N VAL A 95 -1.16 3.54 12.22
CA VAL A 95 -0.05 3.26 11.32
C VAL A 95 -0.26 1.94 10.60
N MET A 96 -0.20 1.99 9.25
CA MET A 96 -0.08 0.81 8.39
C MET A 96 1.38 0.64 7.97
N ALA A 97 1.96 -0.52 8.30
CA ALA A 97 3.32 -0.86 7.95
C ALA A 97 3.39 -1.51 6.57
N ASP A 98 3.98 -0.83 5.59
CA ASP A 98 4.27 -1.41 4.28
C ASP A 98 5.57 -2.24 4.38
N VAL A 99 5.46 -3.55 4.17
CA VAL A 99 6.56 -4.50 4.33
C VAL A 99 6.79 -5.34 3.07
N ALA A 100 7.95 -5.96 3.00
CA ALA A 100 8.35 -6.88 1.94
C ALA A 100 8.53 -8.32 2.45
N THR A 101 8.76 -8.51 3.76
CA THR A 101 9.03 -9.81 4.39
C THR A 101 8.19 -10.00 5.66
N VAL A 102 8.16 -11.24 6.15
CA VAL A 102 7.48 -11.60 7.42
C VAL A 102 8.19 -10.96 8.61
N GLU A 103 9.51 -10.96 8.62
CA GLU A 103 10.35 -10.42 9.69
C GLU A 103 10.15 -8.91 9.85
N GLU A 104 10.02 -8.20 8.73
CA GLU A 104 9.68 -6.77 8.73
C GLU A 104 8.28 -6.53 9.32
N GLY A 105 7.31 -7.41 9.00
CA GLY A 105 5.96 -7.35 9.57
C GLY A 105 5.95 -7.54 11.07
N ILE A 106 6.66 -8.56 11.59
CA ILE A 106 6.79 -8.82 13.02
C ILE A 106 7.42 -7.59 13.72
N ARG A 107 8.54 -7.10 13.21
CA ARG A 107 9.22 -5.92 13.76
C ARG A 107 8.32 -4.69 13.75
N ALA A 108 7.57 -4.47 12.69
CA ALA A 108 6.66 -3.32 12.62
C ALA A 108 5.56 -3.39 13.69
N VAL A 109 5.03 -4.58 13.98
CA VAL A 109 4.05 -4.79 15.07
C VAL A 109 4.68 -4.54 16.43
N GLU A 110 5.91 -5.02 16.67
CA GLU A 110 6.66 -4.72 17.89
C GLU A 110 6.90 -3.22 18.12
N LEU A 111 7.03 -2.46 17.02
CA LEU A 111 7.14 -1.00 17.03
C LEU A 111 5.79 -0.27 17.15
N GLY A 112 4.67 -1.00 17.19
CA GLY A 112 3.34 -0.46 17.42
C GLY A 112 2.52 -0.18 16.16
N ALA A 113 2.81 -0.83 15.04
CA ALA A 113 1.95 -0.77 13.84
C ALA A 113 0.56 -1.34 14.14
N ASP A 114 -0.49 -0.68 13.66
CA ASP A 114 -1.88 -1.11 13.82
C ASP A 114 -2.35 -2.03 12.70
N LEU A 115 -1.70 -1.94 11.52
CA LEU A 115 -1.94 -2.80 10.35
C LEU A 115 -0.61 -3.11 9.68
N VAL A 116 -0.54 -4.26 9.00
CA VAL A 116 0.60 -4.61 8.13
C VAL A 116 0.10 -4.82 6.70
N SER A 117 0.86 -4.33 5.72
CA SER A 117 0.53 -4.48 4.30
C SER A 117 1.69 -5.06 3.50
N THR A 118 1.37 -5.97 2.57
CA THR A 118 2.34 -6.64 1.69
C THR A 118 2.87 -5.73 0.56
N THR A 119 2.63 -4.44 0.62
CA THR A 119 2.86 -3.42 -0.43
C THR A 119 4.22 -3.49 -1.10
N LEU A 120 5.27 -3.79 -0.34
CA LEU A 120 6.65 -3.75 -0.82
C LEU A 120 7.21 -5.11 -1.25
N SER A 121 6.45 -6.19 -1.10
CA SER A 121 6.85 -7.53 -1.54
C SER A 121 7.04 -7.57 -3.07
N GLY A 122 8.23 -7.94 -3.49
CA GLY A 122 8.65 -7.96 -4.89
C GLY A 122 9.10 -6.60 -5.45
N TYR A 123 9.16 -5.55 -4.60
CA TYR A 123 9.58 -4.20 -4.99
C TYR A 123 10.83 -3.70 -4.25
N THR A 124 11.49 -4.58 -3.50
CA THR A 124 12.79 -4.31 -2.86
C THR A 124 13.86 -5.18 -3.51
N ASP A 125 15.12 -4.75 -3.44
CA ASP A 125 16.23 -5.50 -4.05
C ASP A 125 16.31 -6.95 -3.53
N ASP A 126 15.98 -7.15 -2.24
CA ASP A 126 16.01 -8.47 -1.58
C ASP A 126 14.79 -9.35 -1.90
N THR A 127 13.69 -8.76 -2.38
CA THR A 127 12.44 -9.49 -2.67
C THR A 127 12.01 -9.38 -4.12
N GLN A 128 12.86 -8.81 -4.98
CA GLN A 128 12.54 -8.66 -6.40
C GLN A 128 12.14 -10.01 -7.01
N SER A 129 11.02 -10.01 -7.69
CA SER A 129 10.42 -11.23 -8.26
C SER A 129 9.69 -10.90 -9.55
N ASP A 130 9.80 -11.77 -10.53
CA ASP A 130 9.04 -11.74 -11.78
C ASP A 130 7.61 -12.28 -11.61
N ALA A 131 7.18 -12.54 -10.38
CA ALA A 131 5.83 -13.03 -10.08
C ALA A 131 4.78 -12.05 -10.60
N GLU A 132 3.85 -12.53 -11.40
CA GLU A 132 2.81 -11.72 -12.02
C GLU A 132 1.64 -11.40 -11.07
N GLY A 133 1.41 -12.20 -10.04
CA GLY A 133 0.30 -12.10 -9.09
C GLY A 133 0.66 -11.42 -7.76
N PRO A 134 -0.34 -11.24 -6.88
CA PRO A 134 -0.14 -10.69 -5.55
C PRO A 134 0.64 -11.65 -4.63
N ALA A 135 1.24 -11.11 -3.57
CA ALA A 135 2.08 -11.86 -2.62
C ALA A 135 1.23 -12.66 -1.61
N LEU A 136 0.48 -13.66 -2.10
CA LEU A 136 -0.44 -14.47 -1.27
C LEU A 136 0.31 -15.31 -0.22
N ASP A 137 1.49 -15.83 -0.54
CA ASP A 137 2.31 -16.59 0.42
C ASP A 137 2.79 -15.71 1.58
N LEU A 138 3.18 -14.46 1.30
CA LEU A 138 3.55 -13.51 2.34
C LEU A 138 2.34 -13.16 3.20
N LEU A 139 1.18 -12.89 2.57
CA LEU A 139 -0.08 -12.64 3.28
C LEU A 139 -0.38 -13.78 4.27
N GLN A 140 -0.39 -15.03 3.80
CA GLN A 140 -0.72 -16.20 4.62
C GLN A 140 0.25 -16.35 5.81
N LYS A 141 1.55 -16.15 5.59
CA LYS A 141 2.57 -16.20 6.63
C LYS A 141 2.39 -15.08 7.66
N LEU A 142 2.08 -13.85 7.23
CA LEU A 142 1.82 -12.72 8.13
C LEU A 142 0.58 -12.96 8.98
N VAL A 143 -0.52 -13.44 8.41
CA VAL A 143 -1.76 -13.77 9.14
C VAL A 143 -1.50 -14.77 10.27
N GLN A 144 -0.55 -15.71 10.09
CA GLN A 144 -0.20 -16.71 11.10
C GLN A 144 0.77 -16.21 12.18
N ARG A 145 1.48 -15.11 11.93
CA ARG A 145 2.63 -14.69 12.74
C ARG A 145 2.42 -13.38 13.50
N VAL A 146 1.46 -12.57 13.12
CA VAL A 146 1.19 -11.29 13.76
C VAL A 146 -0.29 -11.17 14.16
N THR A 147 -0.58 -10.34 15.14
CA THR A 147 -1.92 -10.21 15.75
C THR A 147 -2.74 -9.05 15.20
N VAL A 148 -2.13 -8.19 14.39
CA VAL A 148 -2.80 -7.04 13.79
C VAL A 148 -3.42 -7.39 12.43
N PRO A 149 -4.42 -6.64 11.94
CA PRO A 149 -5.02 -6.86 10.62
C PRO A 149 -4.00 -6.78 9.49
N ILE A 150 -4.09 -7.72 8.54
CA ILE A 150 -3.21 -7.77 7.36
C ILE A 150 -3.95 -7.30 6.12
N VAL A 151 -3.32 -6.39 5.39
CA VAL A 151 -3.83 -5.84 4.13
C VAL A 151 -3.01 -6.42 2.98
N LEU A 152 -3.68 -7.04 1.99
CA LEU A 152 -3.01 -7.41 0.75
C LEU A 152 -2.93 -6.18 -0.16
N GLU A 153 -1.74 -5.81 -0.58
CA GLU A 153 -1.50 -4.79 -1.62
C GLU A 153 -0.33 -5.20 -2.51
N GLY A 154 -0.43 -4.85 -3.77
CA GLY A 154 0.58 -5.14 -4.79
C GLY A 154 0.12 -6.21 -5.77
N ARG A 155 0.17 -5.90 -7.05
CA ARG A 155 -0.14 -6.80 -8.19
C ARG A 155 -1.51 -7.48 -8.14
N VAL A 156 -2.47 -6.98 -7.38
CA VAL A 156 -3.87 -7.40 -7.42
C VAL A 156 -4.49 -6.94 -8.73
N ARG A 157 -4.93 -7.87 -9.57
CA ARG A 157 -5.37 -7.59 -10.95
C ARG A 157 -6.80 -8.01 -11.23
N THR A 158 -7.32 -9.00 -10.50
CA THR A 158 -8.62 -9.60 -10.74
C THR A 158 -9.48 -9.66 -9.47
N PRO A 159 -10.82 -9.75 -9.61
CA PRO A 159 -11.69 -10.05 -8.47
C PRO A 159 -11.36 -11.39 -7.79
N GLU A 160 -10.83 -12.34 -8.54
CA GLU A 160 -10.39 -13.63 -8.03
C GLU A 160 -9.20 -13.50 -7.06
N ASP A 161 -8.23 -12.61 -7.36
CA ASP A 161 -7.14 -12.31 -6.44
C ASP A 161 -7.68 -11.77 -5.10
N VAL A 162 -8.72 -10.92 -5.16
CA VAL A 162 -9.37 -10.36 -3.97
C VAL A 162 -10.06 -11.45 -3.16
N ARG A 163 -10.84 -12.33 -3.81
CA ARG A 163 -11.52 -13.45 -3.14
C ARG A 163 -10.51 -14.34 -2.43
N ARG A 164 -9.44 -14.72 -3.12
CA ARG A 164 -8.39 -15.59 -2.57
C ARG A 164 -7.65 -14.94 -1.41
N ALA A 165 -7.43 -13.62 -1.46
CA ALA A 165 -6.84 -12.90 -0.34
C ALA A 165 -7.69 -13.01 0.94
N PHE A 166 -9.01 -12.83 0.84
CA PHE A 166 -9.92 -12.97 1.97
C PHE A 166 -9.98 -14.40 2.49
N GLU A 167 -9.95 -15.40 1.63
CA GLU A 167 -9.87 -16.82 2.02
C GLU A 167 -8.61 -17.14 2.82
N LEU A 168 -7.50 -16.44 2.54
CA LEU A 168 -6.23 -16.57 3.25
C LEU A 168 -6.15 -15.68 4.52
N GLY A 169 -7.22 -14.97 4.87
CA GLY A 169 -7.31 -14.20 6.09
C GLY A 169 -6.92 -12.72 5.97
N ALA A 170 -6.87 -12.15 4.76
CA ALA A 170 -6.72 -10.72 4.61
C ALA A 170 -7.88 -9.97 5.28
N TYR A 171 -7.58 -8.91 6.03
CA TYR A 171 -8.58 -8.00 6.57
C TYR A 171 -9.16 -7.07 5.49
N ALA A 172 -8.29 -6.61 4.59
CA ALA A 172 -8.66 -5.77 3.47
C ALA A 172 -7.71 -5.99 2.28
N VAL A 173 -8.13 -5.54 1.10
CA VAL A 173 -7.33 -5.60 -0.12
C VAL A 173 -7.27 -4.23 -0.78
N VAL A 174 -6.07 -3.76 -1.10
CA VAL A 174 -5.86 -2.52 -1.85
C VAL A 174 -5.62 -2.84 -3.32
N VAL A 175 -6.51 -2.35 -4.17
CA VAL A 175 -6.43 -2.50 -5.63
C VAL A 175 -6.04 -1.15 -6.25
N GLY A 176 -4.90 -1.12 -6.93
CA GLY A 176 -4.37 0.08 -7.58
C GLY A 176 -4.57 0.08 -9.09
N ALA A 177 -3.54 -0.30 -9.85
CA ALA A 177 -3.48 -0.18 -11.31
C ALA A 177 -4.63 -0.88 -12.05
N ALA A 178 -5.15 -1.98 -11.52
CA ALA A 178 -6.29 -2.69 -12.11
C ALA A 178 -7.59 -1.85 -12.16
N ILE A 179 -7.69 -0.79 -11.34
CA ILE A 179 -8.84 0.15 -11.34
C ILE A 179 -8.44 1.51 -11.90
N THR A 180 -7.23 1.98 -11.63
CA THR A 180 -6.82 3.37 -11.89
C THR A 180 -5.76 3.52 -12.97
N GLY A 181 -5.16 2.43 -13.44
CA GLY A 181 -4.10 2.42 -14.45
C GLY A 181 -4.68 2.38 -15.86
N ILE A 182 -5.07 3.53 -16.42
CA ILE A 182 -5.66 3.62 -17.77
C ILE A 182 -4.75 2.98 -18.81
N GLU A 183 -3.44 3.24 -18.75
CA GLU A 183 -2.47 2.65 -19.67
C GLU A 183 -2.45 1.12 -19.57
N TRP A 184 -2.40 0.57 -18.35
CA TRP A 184 -2.40 -0.86 -18.12
C TRP A 184 -3.70 -1.52 -18.62
N LEU A 185 -4.86 -0.90 -18.34
CA LEU A 185 -6.15 -1.35 -18.82
C LEU A 185 -6.22 -1.32 -20.35
N THR A 186 -5.79 -0.21 -20.96
CA THR A 186 -5.79 -0.04 -22.42
C THR A 186 -4.91 -1.08 -23.10
N GLN A 187 -3.71 -1.34 -22.56
CA GLN A 187 -2.81 -2.37 -23.08
C GLN A 187 -3.43 -3.77 -23.03
N GLY A 188 -4.17 -4.09 -21.95
CA GLY A 188 -4.89 -5.36 -21.84
C GLY A 188 -5.89 -5.58 -22.97
N PHE A 189 -6.66 -4.56 -23.31
CA PHE A 189 -7.60 -4.63 -24.44
C PHE A 189 -6.90 -4.58 -25.82
N ALA A 190 -5.85 -3.79 -25.97
CA ALA A 190 -5.13 -3.66 -27.24
C ALA A 190 -4.36 -4.94 -27.63
N ARG A 191 -3.98 -5.76 -26.65
CA ARG A 191 -3.31 -7.05 -26.87
C ARG A 191 -4.28 -8.22 -27.09
N ALA A 192 -5.60 -8.00 -27.00
CA ALA A 192 -6.57 -9.04 -27.33
C ALA A 192 -6.33 -9.48 -28.80
N PRO A 193 -6.23 -10.79 -29.08
CA PRO A 193 -5.96 -11.28 -30.42
C PRO A 193 -7.06 -10.79 -31.38
N LEU A 194 -6.64 -10.08 -32.43
CA LEU A 194 -7.51 -9.82 -33.56
C LEU A 194 -7.89 -11.21 -34.10
N ARG A 195 -9.20 -11.51 -34.15
CA ARG A 195 -9.64 -12.68 -34.91
C ARG A 195 -9.04 -12.54 -36.32
N ASP A 196 -8.32 -13.59 -36.78
CA ASP A 196 -7.96 -13.70 -38.17
C ASP A 196 -9.23 -13.45 -38.98
N ARG A 197 -9.28 -12.30 -39.66
CA ARG A 197 -10.28 -12.12 -40.69
C ARG A 197 -9.85 -13.07 -41.79
N ALA A 198 -10.36 -14.30 -41.73
CA ALA A 198 -10.34 -15.14 -42.91
C ALA A 198 -10.90 -14.32 -44.06
N CYS A 199 -10.07 -14.03 -45.03
CA CYS A 199 -10.50 -13.44 -46.30
C CYS A 199 -11.63 -14.31 -46.83
N CYS A 200 -12.82 -13.74 -46.93
CA CYS A 200 -13.81 -14.15 -47.89
C CYS A 200 -13.49 -13.53 -49.26
#